data_f8ceff28438621d7d7c47928aa828124
#
_entry.id   f8ceff28438621d7d7c47928aa828124
#
_cell.length_a   1.000
_cell.length_b   1.000
_cell.length_c   1.000
_cell.angle_alpha   90.00
_cell.angle_beta   90.00
_cell.angle_gamma   90.00
#
_symmetry.space_group_name_H-M   'P 1'
#
loop_
_entity.id
_entity.type
_entity.pdbx_description
1 polymer ?
#
loop_
_entity_poly.entity_id
_entity_poly.type
_entity_poly.pdbx_seq_one_letter_code
_entity_poly.pdbx_strand_id
1 'polypeptide(L)'
;MFECRPKCREAAFLGYPALALSAGVDTPEETIRFLAEWAVRLGEQIPAAHLPPQTLVNVNIPACTIARLRAPRLCPVSTVYDRSGYARWDSDRGSFYISGNLELNMDGLDPRSDDALIRQDHITVSLVNPRPLDASLWSALLDEM
;
A
#
# COMPACT_ATOMS: atom_id res chain seq x y z
N MET A 1 11.42 3.05 1.74
CA MET A 1 10.01 3.11 1.29
C MET A 1 9.80 4.43 0.57
N PHE A 2 9.60 4.42 -0.74
CA PHE A 2 9.35 5.65 -1.50
C PHE A 2 7.90 6.06 -1.28
N GLU A 3 7.70 7.22 -0.65
CA GLU A 3 6.36 7.75 -0.38
C GLU A 3 5.74 8.35 -1.65
N CYS A 4 5.11 7.52 -2.46
CA CYS A 4 4.19 8.01 -3.50
C CYS A 4 2.84 8.46 -2.92
N ARG A 5 2.54 8.06 -1.68
CA ARG A 5 1.26 8.29 -1.00
C ARG A 5 0.79 9.76 -0.96
N PRO A 6 1.63 10.79 -0.66
CA PRO A 6 1.15 12.16 -0.56
C PRO A 6 0.56 12.69 -1.87
N LYS A 7 1.24 12.49 -2.99
CA LYS A 7 0.79 13.00 -4.31
C LYS A 7 -0.46 12.29 -4.82
N CYS A 8 -0.53 10.96 -4.65
CA CYS A 8 -1.71 10.19 -5.04
C CYS A 8 -2.92 10.53 -4.16
N ARG A 9 -2.69 10.80 -2.88
CA ARG A 9 -3.74 11.24 -1.97
C ARG A 9 -4.28 12.61 -2.35
N GLU A 10 -3.42 13.55 -2.74
CA GLU A 10 -3.80 14.86 -3.26
C GLU A 10 -4.68 14.72 -4.51
N ALA A 11 -4.26 13.88 -5.47
CA ALA A 11 -5.05 13.62 -6.67
C ALA A 11 -6.45 13.07 -6.32
N ALA A 12 -6.54 12.12 -5.39
CA ALA A 12 -7.81 11.59 -4.93
C ALA A 12 -8.70 12.67 -4.29
N PHE A 13 -8.12 13.57 -3.49
CA PHE A 13 -8.85 14.70 -2.90
C PHE A 13 -9.41 15.64 -3.95
N LEU A 14 -8.71 15.85 -5.05
CA LEU A 14 -9.15 16.65 -6.18
C LEU A 14 -10.19 15.94 -7.07
N GLY A 15 -10.57 14.71 -6.72
CA GLY A 15 -11.57 13.93 -7.45
C GLY A 15 -11.06 13.15 -8.64
N TYR A 16 -9.73 13.02 -8.79
CA TYR A 16 -9.14 12.17 -9.83
C TYR A 16 -9.04 10.71 -9.35
N PRO A 17 -9.25 9.73 -10.25
CA PRO A 17 -8.88 8.34 -9.97
C PRO A 17 -7.41 8.26 -9.59
N ALA A 18 -7.10 7.68 -8.44
CA ALA A 18 -5.74 7.67 -7.92
C ALA A 18 -5.32 6.26 -7.48
N LEU A 19 -4.14 5.85 -7.96
CA LEU A 19 -3.49 4.59 -7.63
C LEU A 19 -2.09 4.87 -7.08
N ALA A 20 -1.81 4.42 -5.87
CA ALA A 20 -0.47 4.42 -5.30
C ALA A 20 0.10 3.00 -5.33
N LEU A 21 1.30 2.87 -5.87
CA LEU A 21 2.02 1.61 -5.95
C LEU A 21 3.31 1.71 -5.13
N SER A 22 3.52 0.78 -4.21
CA SER A 22 4.71 0.72 -3.37
C SER A 22 5.31 -0.68 -3.39
N ALA A 23 6.62 -0.78 -3.58
CA ALA A 23 7.36 -2.03 -3.53
C ALA A 23 8.42 -1.98 -2.43
N GLY A 24 8.74 -3.12 -1.84
CA GLY A 24 9.87 -3.26 -0.93
C GLY A 24 11.20 -2.94 -1.64
N VAL A 25 12.18 -2.44 -0.88
CA VAL A 25 13.49 -2.03 -1.45
C VAL A 25 14.19 -3.16 -2.18
N ASP A 26 14.07 -4.39 -1.68
CA ASP A 26 14.73 -5.58 -2.22
C ASP A 26 13.84 -6.37 -3.20
N THR A 27 12.78 -5.74 -3.73
CA THR A 27 11.91 -6.41 -4.73
C THR A 27 12.69 -6.64 -6.03
N PRO A 28 12.77 -7.88 -6.55
CA PRO A 28 13.45 -8.17 -7.81
C PRO A 28 12.89 -7.37 -8.98
N GLU A 29 13.76 -6.93 -9.89
CA GLU A 29 13.36 -6.11 -11.05
C GLU A 29 12.30 -6.81 -11.92
N GLU A 30 12.42 -8.12 -12.13
CA GLU A 30 11.42 -8.91 -12.87
C GLU A 30 10.03 -8.85 -12.22
N THR A 31 9.98 -8.88 -10.88
CA THR A 31 8.74 -8.75 -10.11
C THR A 31 8.16 -7.36 -10.25
N ILE A 32 9.00 -6.32 -10.18
CA ILE A 32 8.56 -4.93 -10.38
C ILE A 32 7.96 -4.76 -11.79
N ARG A 33 8.62 -5.29 -12.82
CA ARG A 33 8.15 -5.18 -14.20
C ARG A 33 6.80 -5.88 -14.41
N PHE A 34 6.67 -7.11 -13.94
CA PHE A 34 5.41 -7.86 -13.98
C PHE A 34 4.27 -7.10 -13.30
N LEU A 35 4.55 -6.54 -12.13
CA LEU A 35 3.55 -5.81 -11.34
C LEU A 35 3.23 -4.42 -11.89
N ALA A 36 4.16 -3.79 -12.61
CA ALA A 36 3.87 -2.55 -13.32
C ALA A 36 2.80 -2.76 -14.41
N GLU A 37 2.91 -3.84 -15.19
CA GLU A 37 1.90 -4.19 -16.18
C GLU A 37 0.54 -4.53 -15.55
N TRP A 38 0.56 -5.26 -14.42
CA TRP A 38 -0.66 -5.54 -13.67
C TRP A 38 -1.29 -4.27 -13.10
N ALA A 39 -0.49 -3.33 -12.58
CA ALA A 39 -0.97 -2.06 -12.03
C ALA A 39 -1.61 -1.17 -13.10
N VAL A 40 -1.10 -1.19 -14.33
CA VAL A 40 -1.73 -0.48 -15.46
C VAL A 40 -3.14 -1.03 -15.70
N ARG A 41 -3.28 -2.35 -15.81
CA ARG A 41 -4.60 -3.00 -15.98
C ARG A 41 -5.56 -2.69 -14.83
N LEU A 42 -5.06 -2.71 -13.59
CA LEU A 42 -5.85 -2.30 -12.42
C LEU A 42 -6.28 -0.83 -12.54
N GLY A 43 -5.35 0.06 -12.91
CA GLY A 43 -5.64 1.49 -13.07
C GLY A 43 -6.73 1.77 -14.09
N GLU A 44 -6.78 1.00 -15.19
CA GLU A 44 -7.83 1.10 -16.21
C GLU A 44 -9.24 0.71 -15.69
N GLN A 45 -9.29 -0.15 -14.67
CA GLN A 45 -10.55 -0.62 -14.07
C GLN A 45 -11.10 0.33 -12.98
N ILE A 46 -10.24 1.16 -12.36
CA ILE A 46 -10.65 2.05 -11.27
C ILE A 46 -11.83 2.95 -11.63
N PRO A 47 -11.89 3.61 -12.81
CA PRO A 47 -13.02 4.46 -13.16
C PRO A 47 -14.36 3.73 -13.23
N ALA A 48 -14.34 2.46 -13.65
CA ALA A 48 -15.54 1.61 -13.77
C ALA A 48 -15.99 1.00 -12.43
N ALA A 49 -15.10 0.95 -11.43
CA ALA A 49 -15.37 0.32 -10.14
C ALA A 49 -16.30 1.13 -9.22
N HIS A 50 -16.80 2.28 -9.67
CA HIS A 50 -17.70 3.15 -8.91
C HIS A 50 -17.23 3.43 -7.47
N LEU A 51 -15.92 3.59 -7.28
CA LEU A 51 -15.36 3.89 -5.98
C LEU A 51 -15.94 5.21 -5.41
N PRO A 52 -16.12 5.28 -4.09
CA PRO A 52 -16.53 6.52 -3.47
C PRO A 52 -15.60 7.68 -3.85
N PRO A 53 -16.12 8.91 -4.00
CA PRO A 53 -15.28 10.07 -4.28
C PRO A 53 -14.12 10.19 -3.28
N GLN A 54 -12.98 10.65 -3.75
CA GLN A 54 -11.76 10.83 -2.93
C GLN A 54 -11.13 9.53 -2.43
N THR A 55 -11.43 8.39 -3.05
CA THR A 55 -10.80 7.13 -2.71
C THR A 55 -9.48 6.98 -3.45
N LEU A 56 -8.42 6.67 -2.70
CA LEU A 56 -7.12 6.24 -3.20
C LEU A 56 -7.05 4.72 -3.15
N VAL A 57 -6.72 4.08 -4.26
CA VAL A 57 -6.33 2.68 -4.30
C VAL A 57 -4.85 2.58 -3.95
N ASN A 58 -4.53 1.97 -2.80
CA ASN A 58 -3.16 1.79 -2.34
C ASN A 58 -2.75 0.33 -2.51
N VAL A 59 -1.68 0.10 -3.26
CA VAL A 59 -1.15 -1.24 -3.55
C VAL A 59 0.25 -1.35 -2.96
N ASN A 60 0.47 -2.37 -2.13
CA ASN A 60 1.79 -2.71 -1.64
C ASN A 60 2.22 -4.08 -2.21
N ILE A 61 3.47 -4.13 -2.65
CA ILE A 61 4.07 -5.27 -3.31
C ILE A 61 5.12 -5.89 -2.38
N PRO A 62 5.04 -7.20 -2.08
CA PRO A 62 6.03 -7.86 -1.23
C PRO A 62 7.38 -7.96 -1.95
N ALA A 63 8.47 -7.91 -1.17
CA ALA A 63 9.83 -8.10 -1.66
C ALA A 63 10.12 -9.59 -1.89
N CYS A 64 9.50 -10.17 -2.92
CA CYS A 64 9.68 -11.59 -3.27
C CYS A 64 9.75 -11.79 -4.79
N THR A 65 10.18 -12.97 -5.21
CA THR A 65 10.17 -13.38 -6.63
C THR A 65 8.75 -13.66 -7.11
N ILE A 66 8.53 -13.59 -8.42
CA ILE A 66 7.23 -13.91 -9.05
C ILE A 66 6.72 -15.30 -8.62
N ALA A 67 7.62 -16.28 -8.49
CA ALA A 67 7.27 -17.65 -8.11
C ALA A 67 6.69 -17.76 -6.69
N ARG A 68 7.02 -16.83 -5.80
CA ARG A 68 6.49 -16.78 -4.43
C ARG A 68 5.27 -15.89 -4.30
N LEU A 69 5.05 -15.03 -5.28
CA LEU A 69 3.99 -14.04 -5.24
C LEU A 69 2.61 -14.72 -5.14
N ARG A 70 1.82 -14.27 -4.17
CA ARG A 70 0.46 -14.76 -3.97
C ARG A 70 -0.56 -13.78 -4.55
N ALA A 71 -1.76 -14.29 -4.81
CA ALA A 71 -2.87 -13.53 -5.35
C ALA A 71 -3.12 -12.22 -4.57
N PRO A 72 -3.56 -11.16 -5.26
CA PRO A 72 -3.96 -9.91 -4.63
C PRO A 72 -5.04 -10.12 -3.57
N ARG A 73 -4.95 -9.33 -2.49
CA ARG A 73 -5.93 -9.34 -1.40
C ARG A 73 -6.37 -7.93 -1.09
N LEU A 74 -7.68 -7.72 -1.09
CA LEU A 74 -8.27 -6.51 -0.55
C LEU A 74 -8.21 -6.58 0.98
N CYS A 75 -7.69 -5.54 1.63
CA CYS A 75 -7.45 -5.54 3.07
C CYS A 75 -7.46 -4.13 3.65
N PRO A 76 -7.74 -3.98 4.95
CA PRO A 76 -7.57 -2.72 5.64
C PRO A 76 -6.09 -2.33 5.73
N VAL A 77 -5.84 -1.02 5.76
CA VAL A 77 -4.50 -0.49 6.09
C VAL A 77 -4.22 -0.79 7.56
N SER A 78 -3.01 -1.24 7.85
CA SER A 78 -2.55 -1.44 9.22
C SER A 78 -2.57 -0.12 9.99
N THR A 79 -3.02 -0.19 11.24
CA THR A 79 -2.98 0.93 12.19
C THR A 79 -1.82 0.80 13.17
N VAL A 80 -1.02 -0.25 13.06
CA VAL A 80 0.18 -0.44 13.86
C VAL A 80 1.28 0.43 13.30
N TYR A 81 1.71 1.41 14.07
CA TYR A 81 2.83 2.27 13.74
C TYR A 81 4.07 1.85 14.53
N ASP A 82 5.17 1.66 13.83
CA ASP A 82 6.47 1.56 14.50
C ASP A 82 6.81 2.94 15.11
N ARG A 83 6.87 2.99 16.44
CA ARG A 83 7.26 4.18 17.20
C ARG A 83 8.77 4.25 17.45
N SER A 84 9.54 3.27 17.03
CA SER A 84 10.97 3.16 17.34
C SER A 84 11.86 3.98 16.39
N GLY A 85 11.33 4.45 15.28
CA GLY A 85 12.07 5.24 14.30
C GLY A 85 12.08 6.73 14.65
N TYR A 86 13.21 7.23 15.20
CA TYR A 86 13.41 8.66 15.39
C TYR A 86 14.19 9.25 14.22
N ALA A 87 13.70 10.34 13.64
CA ALA A 87 14.49 11.14 12.72
C ALA A 87 15.58 11.89 13.53
N ARG A 88 16.84 11.65 13.22
CA ARG A 88 17.97 12.39 13.79
C ARG A 88 18.57 13.30 12.75
N TRP A 89 18.92 14.51 13.16
CA TRP A 89 19.68 15.42 12.33
C TRP A 89 21.14 15.01 12.32
N ASP A 90 21.70 14.81 11.13
CA ASP A 90 23.13 14.60 10.91
C ASP A 90 23.74 15.93 10.41
N SER A 91 24.48 16.61 11.31
CA SER A 91 25.10 17.89 11.01
C SER A 91 26.17 17.78 9.91
N ASP A 92 26.85 16.63 9.82
CA ASP A 92 27.96 16.43 8.90
C ASP A 92 27.44 16.20 7.46
N ARG A 93 26.25 15.63 7.36
CA ARG A 93 25.57 15.37 6.07
C ARG A 93 24.53 16.43 5.71
N GLY A 94 24.16 17.30 6.63
CA GLY A 94 23.09 18.28 6.44
C GLY A 94 21.74 17.64 6.13
N SER A 95 21.46 16.46 6.69
CA SER A 95 20.26 15.68 6.39
C SER A 95 19.70 14.99 7.61
N PHE A 96 18.40 14.69 7.58
CA PHE A 96 17.78 13.81 8.56
C PHE A 96 17.94 12.36 8.12
N TYR A 97 18.22 11.50 9.07
CA TYR A 97 18.14 10.05 8.86
C TYR A 97 17.25 9.41 9.92
N ILE A 98 16.61 8.32 9.53
CA ILE A 98 15.82 7.51 10.48
C ILE A 98 16.79 6.55 11.15
N SER A 99 16.97 6.70 12.47
CA SER A 99 17.73 5.75 13.27
C SER A 99 16.78 4.97 14.17
N GLY A 100 16.92 3.67 14.16
CA GLY A 100 16.14 2.75 14.98
C GLY A 100 16.01 1.39 14.29
N ASN A 101 15.73 0.39 15.07
CA ASN A 101 15.38 -0.92 14.53
C ASN A 101 13.94 -0.80 14.00
N LEU A 102 13.77 -0.92 12.69
CA LEU A 102 12.45 -0.96 12.04
C LEU A 102 11.74 -2.31 12.29
N GLU A 103 12.01 -2.94 13.41
CA GLU A 103 11.23 -4.09 13.84
C GLU A 103 9.83 -3.59 14.24
N LEU A 104 8.89 -3.82 13.35
CA LEU A 104 7.48 -3.59 13.63
C LEU A 104 7.09 -4.37 14.87
N ASN A 105 6.64 -3.66 15.91
CA ASN A 105 5.99 -4.33 17.03
C ASN A 105 4.74 -5.02 16.50
N MET A 106 4.78 -6.34 16.44
CA MET A 106 3.71 -7.18 15.91
C MET A 106 2.55 -7.36 16.89
N ASP A 107 2.72 -6.86 18.14
CA ASP A 107 1.68 -6.94 19.14
C ASP A 107 0.45 -6.13 18.72
N GLY A 108 -0.66 -6.82 18.50
CA GLY A 108 -1.92 -6.19 18.08
C GLY A 108 -2.07 -6.00 16.56
N LEU A 109 -1.18 -6.56 15.73
CA LEU A 109 -1.36 -6.53 14.28
C LEU A 109 -2.60 -7.38 13.87
N ASP A 110 -3.56 -6.74 13.19
CA ASP A 110 -4.68 -7.48 12.58
C ASP A 110 -4.12 -8.43 11.49
N PRO A 111 -4.34 -9.74 11.60
CA PRO A 111 -3.84 -10.70 10.60
C PRO A 111 -4.41 -10.49 9.20
N ARG A 112 -5.46 -9.69 9.04
CA ARG A 112 -6.09 -9.34 7.76
C ARG A 112 -5.56 -8.02 7.19
N SER A 113 -4.71 -7.29 7.91
CA SER A 113 -4.17 -6.01 7.46
C SER A 113 -3.14 -6.16 6.35
N ASP A 114 -2.86 -5.07 5.64
CA ASP A 114 -1.86 -5.01 4.58
C ASP A 114 -0.47 -5.43 5.09
N ASP A 115 -0.04 -4.97 6.27
CA ASP A 115 1.24 -5.37 6.86
C ASP A 115 1.34 -6.86 7.18
N ALA A 116 0.25 -7.49 7.60
CA ALA A 116 0.21 -8.91 7.88
C ALA A 116 0.24 -9.75 6.59
N LEU A 117 -0.50 -9.34 5.58
CA LEU A 117 -0.64 -10.06 4.32
C LEU A 117 0.59 -9.91 3.42
N ILE A 118 1.24 -8.74 3.40
CA ILE A 118 2.46 -8.54 2.62
C ILE A 118 3.61 -9.44 3.11
N ARG A 119 3.67 -9.74 4.40
CA ARG A 119 4.62 -10.70 4.98
C ARG A 119 4.38 -12.13 4.57
N GLN A 120 3.18 -12.43 4.06
CA GLN A 120 2.79 -13.71 3.53
C GLN A 120 2.91 -13.76 2.00
N ASP A 121 3.65 -12.83 1.41
CA ASP A 121 3.88 -12.70 -0.03
C ASP A 121 2.61 -12.36 -0.86
N HIS A 122 1.55 -11.85 -0.23
CA HIS A 122 0.39 -11.33 -0.94
C HIS A 122 0.64 -9.92 -1.47
N ILE A 123 0.18 -9.64 -2.69
CA ILE A 123 -0.06 -8.27 -3.12
C ILE A 123 -1.22 -7.75 -2.27
N THR A 124 -1.08 -6.60 -1.65
CA THR A 124 -2.16 -6.02 -0.85
C THR A 124 -2.76 -4.81 -1.57
N VAL A 125 -4.08 -4.75 -1.60
CA VAL A 125 -4.86 -3.65 -2.16
C VAL A 125 -5.70 -3.07 -1.03
N SER A 126 -5.55 -1.80 -0.75
CA SER A 126 -6.32 -1.11 0.29
C SER A 126 -6.99 0.13 -0.29
N LEU A 127 -8.25 0.32 0.07
CA LEU A 127 -8.96 1.55 -0.27
C LEU A 127 -8.76 2.56 0.87
N VAL A 128 -8.15 3.69 0.55
CA VAL A 128 -7.88 4.76 1.51
C VAL A 128 -8.79 5.93 1.19
N ASN A 129 -9.71 6.21 2.09
CA ASN A 129 -10.61 7.35 1.99
C ASN A 129 -10.55 8.15 3.30
N PRO A 130 -10.49 9.47 3.25
CA PRO A 130 -10.53 10.31 4.44
C PRO A 130 -11.89 10.28 5.14
N ARG A 131 -12.93 9.84 4.44
CA ARG A 131 -14.25 9.60 5.02
C ARG A 131 -14.38 8.14 5.40
N PRO A 132 -15.06 7.81 6.50
CA PRO A 132 -15.35 6.42 6.86
C PRO A 132 -16.06 5.74 5.67
N LEU A 133 -15.48 4.65 5.18
CA LEU A 133 -16.13 3.82 4.17
C LEU A 133 -17.14 2.91 4.87
N ASP A 134 -18.33 2.83 4.30
CA ASP A 134 -19.31 1.84 4.73
C ASP A 134 -18.77 0.42 4.45
N ALA A 135 -18.82 -0.46 5.45
CA ALA A 135 -18.34 -1.83 5.32
C ALA A 135 -19.03 -2.62 4.18
N SER A 136 -20.25 -2.24 3.80
CA SER A 136 -20.97 -2.84 2.67
C SER A 136 -20.27 -2.60 1.32
N LEU A 137 -19.54 -1.50 1.17
CA LEU A 137 -18.78 -1.22 -0.05
C LEU A 137 -17.59 -2.16 -0.23
N TRP A 138 -17.06 -2.72 0.85
CA TRP A 138 -15.95 -3.66 0.80
C TRP A 138 -16.39 -5.02 0.23
N SER A 139 -17.59 -5.49 0.60
CA SER A 139 -18.12 -6.74 0.09
C SER A 139 -18.40 -6.68 -1.42
N ALA A 140 -18.97 -5.59 -1.90
CA ALA A 140 -19.27 -5.42 -3.33
C ALA A 140 -18.01 -5.50 -4.20
N LEU A 141 -16.88 -4.94 -3.74
CA LEU A 141 -15.60 -5.00 -4.46
C LEU A 141 -14.95 -6.40 -4.47
N LEU A 142 -15.22 -7.21 -3.45
CA LEU A 142 -14.69 -8.57 -3.38
C LEU A 142 -15.42 -9.54 -4.29
N ASP A 143 -16.71 -9.29 -4.56
CA ASP A 143 -17.56 -10.15 -5.40
C ASP A 143 -17.27 -9.95 -6.90
N GLU A 144 -16.63 -8.82 -7.29
CA GLU A 144 -16.27 -8.51 -8.68
C GLU A 144 -14.83 -8.89 -9.06
N MET A 145 -14.01 -9.37 -8.12
CA MET A 145 -12.60 -9.76 -8.34
C MET A 145 -12.42 -11.27 -8.41
#